data_ae7faa71ea499debc0dcb2dfab69068c
#
_entry.id   ae7faa71ea499debc0dcb2dfab69068c
#
_cell.length_a   1.000
_cell.length_b   1.000
_cell.length_c   1.000
_cell.angle_alpha   90.00
_cell.angle_beta   90.00
_cell.angle_gamma   90.00
#
_symmetry.space_group_name_H-M   'P 1'
#
loop_
_entity.id
_entity.type
_entity.pdbx_description
1 polymer ?
#
loop_
_entity_poly.entity_id
_entity_poly.type
_entity_poly.pdbx_seq_one_letter_code
_entity_poly.pdbx_strand_id
1 'polypeptide(L)'
;MKPKDSLCMNRYMCILVAFLTLCGQTALSAQTYEQVLRRNFWNGSSNVAGIRQDSLSRSYAELSGGYDTGGFKASWQAEDAWNAGARTASIRHLERISFKGAFSFRQWEGYGMCGSMFTDPGYYPVDVLEFTPGRKTLQTYALDGGFSYDVAPGWRIGAMADFTSANMAKRKDLRHDNWKLDFRIAPGFMFHKGDLAVGASYVFGKTAETVKAEQVGTAESSYYAFLDKGLMYGVYQVWTGSGVHLDEDGVNGLPVKEFSNGFALQAQYKGLFAELEYARTSGSVGEKEYIWFRFPGDRVDVRLGYKAAGRTAEHYARLDFGWKSQAVFESVLEKDTENGVTTVIGHGSNMIQRREILSLRPKYEYVAESWEAFAEAGFGWHNGAASQIYPYVQTQSLMKAEVRAGGMVRLAGVVELAADVVYGWGSVSEEDSQVAEDAGAQLAPYRLQEWYDLQMEYDTARRIGAGLSVKYDFWKGMYVKAAGRWLHGFDLRKLTGADRMEAKLAIGYQF
;
A
#
# COMPACT_ATOMS: atom_id res chain seq x y z
N MET A 1 12.07 27.53 49.32
CA MET A 1 12.21 26.97 47.95
C MET A 1 11.85 28.06 46.95
N LYS A 2 12.83 28.56 46.18
CA LYS A 2 12.65 29.69 45.25
C LYS A 2 12.39 29.12 43.84
N PRO A 3 11.49 29.70 43.01
CA PRO A 3 11.27 29.25 41.65
C PRO A 3 12.37 29.77 40.71
N LYS A 4 13.26 28.90 40.27
CA LYS A 4 14.33 29.24 39.31
C LYS A 4 14.06 28.78 37.88
N ASP A 5 12.95 28.07 37.61
CA ASP A 5 12.76 27.40 36.31
C ASP A 5 11.97 28.21 35.26
N SER A 6 11.35 29.33 35.65
CA SER A 6 10.58 30.15 34.69
C SER A 6 11.45 31.09 33.81
N LEU A 7 12.67 31.38 34.21
CA LEU A 7 13.55 32.28 33.44
C LEU A 7 14.29 31.58 32.29
N CYS A 8 14.45 30.26 32.35
CA CYS A 8 15.16 29.52 31.31
C CYS A 8 14.29 29.32 30.07
N MET A 9 12.99 29.01 30.24
CA MET A 9 12.05 28.80 29.15
C MET A 9 11.81 30.08 28.33
N ASN A 10 11.80 31.24 28.96
CA ASN A 10 11.67 32.52 28.28
C ASN A 10 12.91 32.90 27.44
N ARG A 11 14.12 32.49 27.83
CA ARG A 11 15.35 32.75 27.05
C ARG A 11 15.37 31.92 25.73
N TYR A 12 14.99 30.69 25.76
CA TYR A 12 14.92 29.84 24.53
C TYR A 12 13.82 30.30 23.58
N MET A 13 12.70 30.78 24.12
CA MET A 13 11.62 31.35 23.30
C MET A 13 12.02 32.68 22.68
N CYS A 14 12.76 33.54 23.40
CA CYS A 14 13.31 34.78 22.85
C CYS A 14 14.39 34.52 21.79
N ILE A 15 15.22 33.51 21.95
CA ILE A 15 16.22 33.11 20.95
C ILE A 15 15.52 32.54 19.70
N LEU A 16 14.47 31.75 19.86
CA LEU A 16 13.67 31.22 18.75
C LEU A 16 12.97 32.35 17.97
N VAL A 17 12.38 33.32 18.68
CA VAL A 17 11.75 34.50 18.07
C VAL A 17 12.76 35.39 17.40
N ALA A 18 13.93 35.62 18.02
CA ALA A 18 15.01 36.41 17.42
C ALA A 18 15.64 35.73 16.19
N PHE A 19 15.73 34.39 16.18
CA PHE A 19 16.16 33.63 15.01
C PHE A 19 15.16 33.71 13.85
N LEU A 20 13.86 33.71 14.16
CA LEU A 20 12.77 33.87 13.17
C LEU A 20 12.71 35.28 12.57
N THR A 21 13.14 36.32 13.32
CA THR A 21 13.13 37.70 12.82
C THR A 21 14.37 38.07 11.99
N LEU A 22 15.48 37.35 12.13
CA LEU A 22 16.73 37.58 11.37
C LEU A 22 16.69 36.94 9.94
N CYS A 23 15.74 36.08 9.64
CA CYS A 23 15.57 35.42 8.32
C CYS A 23 14.64 36.16 7.36
N GLY A 24 14.42 37.44 7.55
CA GLY A 24 13.58 38.31 6.70
C GLY A 24 14.19 38.60 5.31
N GLN A 25 14.52 37.59 4.54
CA GLN A 25 14.63 37.71 3.10
C GLN A 25 13.45 37.02 2.48
N THR A 26 12.67 37.76 1.71
CA THR A 26 11.58 37.27 0.86
C THR A 26 12.11 36.25 -0.15
N ALA A 27 12.36 35.03 0.32
CA ALA A 27 12.50 33.90 -0.59
C ALA A 27 11.12 33.67 -1.21
N LEU A 28 10.96 33.98 -2.48
CA LEU A 28 9.86 33.46 -3.28
C LEU A 28 9.82 31.96 -3.03
N SER A 29 8.83 31.49 -2.27
CA SER A 29 8.68 30.09 -1.92
C SER A 29 8.55 29.28 -3.21
N ALA A 30 9.61 28.61 -3.60
CA ALA A 30 9.59 27.72 -4.76
C ALA A 30 8.58 26.62 -4.50
N GLN A 31 7.66 26.38 -5.46
CA GLN A 31 6.67 25.32 -5.36
C GLN A 31 7.34 23.96 -5.12
N THR A 32 6.82 23.19 -4.18
CA THR A 32 7.35 21.85 -3.88
C THR A 32 7.01 20.85 -5.00
N TYR A 33 7.73 19.74 -5.06
CA TYR A 33 7.43 18.67 -6.01
C TYR A 33 5.98 18.15 -5.85
N GLU A 34 5.48 18.04 -4.63
CA GLU A 34 4.10 17.61 -4.34
C GLU A 34 3.07 18.62 -4.87
N GLN A 35 3.35 19.92 -4.75
CA GLN A 35 2.50 20.97 -5.33
C GLN A 35 2.45 20.89 -6.86
N VAL A 36 3.58 20.60 -7.52
CA VAL A 36 3.63 20.38 -8.97
C VAL A 36 2.83 19.14 -9.38
N LEU A 37 2.91 18.05 -8.62
CA LEU A 37 2.10 16.85 -8.88
C LEU A 37 0.60 17.15 -8.79
N ARG A 38 0.17 17.92 -7.79
CA ARG A 38 -1.23 18.26 -7.54
C ARG A 38 -1.83 19.15 -8.64
N ARG A 39 -1.04 20.06 -9.22
CA ARG A 39 -1.50 21.01 -10.24
C ARG A 39 -1.95 20.37 -11.55
N ASN A 40 -1.40 19.21 -11.88
CA ASN A 40 -1.69 18.48 -13.10
C ASN A 40 -2.12 17.05 -12.79
N PHE A 41 -3.40 16.74 -12.94
CA PHE A 41 -3.95 15.40 -12.67
C PHE A 41 -3.32 14.29 -13.53
N TRP A 42 -2.79 14.63 -14.72
CA TRP A 42 -2.06 13.68 -15.57
C TRP A 42 -0.77 13.17 -14.94
N ASN A 43 -0.21 13.89 -13.96
CA ASN A 43 0.98 13.42 -13.22
C ASN A 43 0.72 12.13 -12.43
N GLY A 44 -0.52 11.88 -12.04
CA GLY A 44 -0.93 10.63 -11.38
C GLY A 44 -1.69 9.67 -12.28
N SER A 45 -1.86 9.98 -13.57
CA SER A 45 -2.56 9.16 -14.55
C SER A 45 -1.72 7.98 -15.03
N SER A 46 -2.40 6.94 -15.51
CA SER A 46 -1.78 5.84 -16.26
C SER A 46 -1.20 6.28 -17.61
N ASN A 47 -1.59 7.46 -18.10
CA ASN A 47 -1.15 8.01 -19.37
C ASN A 47 -0.19 9.19 -19.16
N VAL A 48 1.09 8.91 -19.22
CA VAL A 48 2.15 9.92 -19.06
C VAL A 48 2.22 10.95 -20.21
N ALA A 49 1.56 10.73 -21.34
CA ALA A 49 1.53 11.70 -22.45
C ALA A 49 0.97 13.08 -22.01
N GLY A 50 0.15 13.12 -20.93
CA GLY A 50 -0.42 14.34 -20.40
C GLY A 50 0.45 15.13 -19.41
N ILE A 51 1.65 14.69 -19.05
CA ILE A 51 2.52 15.42 -18.10
C ILE A 51 2.90 16.83 -18.59
N ARG A 52 2.90 17.06 -19.90
CA ARG A 52 3.17 18.38 -20.52
C ARG A 52 2.00 19.37 -20.44
N GLN A 53 0.89 19.03 -19.77
CA GLN A 53 -0.18 19.99 -19.49
C GLN A 53 0.22 21.03 -18.43
N ASP A 54 1.27 20.77 -17.65
CA ASP A 54 2.00 21.76 -16.86
C ASP A 54 3.42 21.91 -17.40
N SER A 55 4.04 23.06 -17.20
CA SER A 55 5.40 23.39 -17.65
C SER A 55 6.42 23.42 -16.52
N LEU A 56 6.00 23.21 -15.26
CA LEU A 56 6.88 23.31 -14.11
C LEU A 56 7.77 22.08 -13.97
N SER A 57 9.07 22.31 -13.98
CA SER A 57 10.08 21.29 -13.68
C SER A 57 10.46 21.37 -12.20
N ARG A 58 10.48 20.25 -11.53
CA ARG A 58 10.90 20.11 -10.13
C ARG A 58 11.52 18.75 -9.87
N SER A 59 12.49 18.76 -8.97
CA SER A 59 13.15 17.56 -8.49
C SER A 59 13.41 17.65 -7.00
N TYR A 60 13.52 16.52 -6.35
CA TYR A 60 13.97 16.43 -4.96
C TYR A 60 14.71 15.14 -4.68
N ALA A 61 15.51 15.16 -3.64
CA ALA A 61 16.10 13.98 -3.02
C ALA A 61 15.93 14.06 -1.51
N GLU A 62 15.58 12.95 -0.85
CA GLU A 62 15.31 12.87 0.58
C GLU A 62 15.90 11.59 1.15
N LEU A 63 16.54 11.70 2.32
CA LEU A 63 16.88 10.59 3.19
C LEU A 63 15.96 10.64 4.40
N SER A 64 15.47 9.49 4.85
CA SER A 64 14.55 9.43 5.99
C SER A 64 14.83 8.23 6.88
N GLY A 65 14.51 8.38 8.16
CA GLY A 65 14.45 7.31 9.15
C GLY A 65 13.17 7.41 9.95
N GLY A 66 12.68 6.29 10.45
CA GLY A 66 11.46 6.26 11.25
C GLY A 66 11.46 5.12 12.25
N TYR A 67 10.65 5.28 13.27
CA TYR A 67 10.36 4.29 14.29
C TYR A 67 8.86 4.25 14.55
N ASP A 68 8.33 3.05 14.74
CA ASP A 68 6.92 2.77 14.88
C ASP A 68 6.74 1.74 16.00
N THR A 69 5.86 1.99 16.97
CA THR A 69 5.67 1.16 18.17
C THR A 69 4.22 1.18 18.63
N GLY A 70 3.77 0.10 19.24
CA GLY A 70 2.50 0.04 19.95
C GLY A 70 1.67 -1.20 19.68
N GLY A 71 0.77 -1.48 20.61
CA GLY A 71 -0.06 -2.69 20.62
C GLY A 71 -1.35 -2.60 19.81
N PHE A 72 -1.78 -1.40 19.38
CA PHE A 72 -2.88 -1.25 18.44
C PHE A 72 -2.40 -1.55 17.02
N LYS A 73 -2.44 -2.82 16.65
CA LYS A 73 -1.85 -3.33 15.40
C LYS A 73 -2.65 -4.50 14.83
N ALA A 74 -2.59 -4.68 13.51
CA ALA A 74 -3.07 -5.90 12.87
C ALA A 74 -2.25 -7.12 13.32
N SER A 75 -2.80 -8.31 13.23
CA SER A 75 -2.16 -9.56 13.65
C SER A 75 -0.78 -9.79 13.01
N TRP A 76 -0.61 -9.37 11.77
CA TRP A 76 0.62 -9.50 10.98
C TRP A 76 1.59 -8.31 11.10
N GLN A 77 1.20 -7.21 11.76
CA GLN A 77 2.06 -6.03 11.94
C GLN A 77 3.06 -6.21 13.08
N ALA A 78 4.18 -5.51 12.96
CA ALA A 78 5.18 -5.45 14.02
C ALA A 78 4.66 -4.68 15.24
N GLU A 79 5.07 -5.10 16.43
CA GLU A 79 4.89 -4.33 17.65
C GLU A 79 5.82 -3.12 17.66
N ASP A 80 7.09 -3.35 17.34
CA ASP A 80 8.12 -2.34 17.16
C ASP A 80 8.74 -2.49 15.78
N ALA A 81 8.97 -1.38 15.09
CA ALA A 81 9.65 -1.37 13.81
C ALA A 81 10.49 -0.11 13.61
N TRP A 82 11.61 -0.25 12.92
CA TRP A 82 12.36 0.89 12.41
C TRP A 82 12.50 0.82 10.89
N ASN A 83 12.69 1.95 10.26
CA ASN A 83 12.96 2.02 8.84
C ASN A 83 13.95 3.13 8.51
N ALA A 84 14.71 2.93 7.44
CA ALA A 84 15.55 3.93 6.82
C ALA A 84 15.33 3.89 5.30
N GLY A 85 15.41 5.03 4.64
CA GLY A 85 15.16 5.07 3.20
C GLY A 85 15.76 6.29 2.53
N ALA A 86 15.84 6.17 1.20
CA ALA A 86 16.21 7.25 0.31
C ALA A 86 15.15 7.36 -0.79
N ARG A 87 14.78 8.56 -1.17
CA ARG A 87 13.84 8.83 -2.25
C ARG A 87 14.30 10.01 -3.09
N THR A 88 14.16 9.88 -4.40
CA THR A 88 14.33 10.99 -5.34
C THR A 88 13.22 10.95 -6.37
N ALA A 89 12.79 12.11 -6.82
CA ALA A 89 11.85 12.20 -7.93
C ALA A 89 12.08 13.48 -8.72
N SER A 90 11.75 13.43 -10.01
CA SER A 90 11.97 14.52 -10.95
C SER A 90 10.88 14.58 -12.00
N ILE A 91 10.45 15.79 -12.34
CA ILE A 91 9.73 16.13 -13.57
C ILE A 91 10.56 17.17 -14.30
N ARG A 92 10.86 16.91 -15.57
CA ARG A 92 11.64 17.80 -16.43
C ARG A 92 10.93 18.01 -17.74
N HIS A 93 10.75 19.26 -18.13
CA HIS A 93 10.19 19.66 -19.41
C HIS A 93 11.28 20.27 -20.28
N LEU A 94 11.48 19.71 -21.47
CA LEU A 94 12.33 20.21 -22.54
C LEU A 94 11.45 20.67 -23.71
N GLU A 95 12.04 21.14 -24.81
CA GLU A 95 11.27 21.72 -25.91
C GLU A 95 10.13 20.83 -26.45
N ARG A 96 10.42 19.57 -26.79
CA ARG A 96 9.44 18.63 -27.39
C ARG A 96 9.24 17.37 -26.56
N ILE A 97 10.03 17.16 -25.52
CA ILE A 97 9.98 15.98 -24.69
C ILE A 97 9.92 16.36 -23.22
N SER A 98 9.20 15.58 -22.43
CA SER A 98 9.19 15.70 -20.99
C SER A 98 9.44 14.34 -20.35
N PHE A 99 10.10 14.35 -19.21
CA PHE A 99 10.42 13.16 -18.45
C PHE A 99 9.86 13.28 -17.04
N LYS A 100 9.39 12.16 -16.54
CA LYS A 100 9.07 11.97 -15.14
C LYS A 100 9.79 10.71 -14.67
N GLY A 101 10.32 10.73 -13.44
CA GLY A 101 10.91 9.54 -12.85
C GLY A 101 11.06 9.68 -11.36
N ALA A 102 11.02 8.56 -10.66
CA ALA A 102 11.36 8.48 -9.27
C ALA A 102 12.09 7.18 -8.95
N PHE A 103 12.87 7.24 -7.91
CA PHE A 103 13.53 6.09 -7.29
C PHE A 103 13.31 6.16 -5.79
N SER A 104 13.02 5.01 -5.18
CA SER A 104 13.03 4.89 -3.73
C SER A 104 13.68 3.58 -3.30
N PHE A 105 14.41 3.66 -2.20
CA PHE A 105 14.92 2.53 -1.44
C PHE A 105 14.38 2.62 -0.02
N ARG A 106 13.97 1.48 0.54
CA ARG A 106 13.56 1.37 1.94
C ARG A 106 14.10 0.08 2.54
N GLN A 107 14.80 0.22 3.64
CA GLN A 107 15.10 -0.86 4.58
C GLN A 107 14.15 -0.74 5.75
N TRP A 108 13.47 -1.83 6.09
CA TRP A 108 12.55 -1.90 7.21
C TRP A 108 12.82 -3.15 8.03
N GLU A 109 12.65 -3.07 9.33
CA GLU A 109 12.80 -4.17 10.26
C GLU A 109 11.74 -4.09 11.34
N GLY A 110 10.99 -5.19 11.55
CA GLY A 110 9.92 -5.28 12.54
C GLY A 110 10.10 -6.49 13.46
N TYR A 111 9.63 -6.31 14.69
CA TYR A 111 9.76 -7.30 15.76
C TYR A 111 8.39 -7.83 16.18
N GLY A 112 8.36 -9.05 16.72
CA GLY A 112 7.12 -9.68 17.19
C GLY A 112 6.15 -10.06 16.07
N MET A 113 6.64 -10.28 14.84
CA MET A 113 5.82 -10.51 13.66
C MET A 113 5.58 -11.99 13.39
N CYS A 114 4.37 -12.30 12.97
CA CYS A 114 3.92 -13.61 12.47
C CYS A 114 2.77 -13.40 11.46
N GLY A 115 2.02 -14.43 11.14
CA GLY A 115 0.92 -14.37 10.18
C GLY A 115 1.40 -14.59 8.75
N SER A 116 1.00 -13.76 7.81
CA SER A 116 1.36 -13.90 6.39
C SER A 116 2.86 -14.03 6.16
N MET A 117 3.23 -14.97 5.30
CA MET A 117 4.58 -15.09 4.77
C MET A 117 4.79 -14.18 3.55
N PHE A 118 3.76 -13.63 2.92
CA PHE A 118 3.90 -12.69 1.81
C PHE A 118 4.28 -11.28 2.28
N THR A 119 4.89 -10.53 1.39
CA THR A 119 5.31 -9.14 1.64
C THR A 119 4.12 -8.20 1.85
N ASP A 120 2.99 -8.49 1.19
CA ASP A 120 1.73 -7.74 1.25
C ASP A 120 0.59 -8.67 1.68
N PRO A 121 0.30 -8.78 2.98
CA PRO A 121 -0.79 -9.61 3.48
C PRO A 121 -2.15 -9.21 2.88
N GLY A 122 -2.91 -10.20 2.37
CA GLY A 122 -4.21 -9.99 1.74
C GLY A 122 -4.18 -9.49 0.29
N TYR A 123 -3.02 -9.23 -0.30
CA TYR A 123 -2.93 -8.87 -1.72
C TYR A 123 -3.39 -10.04 -2.62
N TYR A 124 -2.81 -11.22 -2.41
CA TYR A 124 -3.26 -12.44 -3.08
C TYR A 124 -4.51 -13.00 -2.39
N PRO A 125 -5.35 -13.76 -3.12
CA PRO A 125 -6.55 -14.35 -2.52
C PRO A 125 -6.28 -15.57 -1.65
N VAL A 126 -5.10 -16.16 -1.75
CA VAL A 126 -4.60 -17.23 -0.88
C VAL A 126 -3.28 -16.78 -0.27
N ASP A 127 -3.01 -17.23 0.95
CA ASP A 127 -1.79 -16.84 1.70
C ASP A 127 -1.20 -18.07 2.40
N VAL A 128 0.07 -17.97 2.76
CA VAL A 128 0.77 -18.94 3.59
C VAL A 128 1.09 -18.29 4.91
N LEU A 129 0.62 -18.89 5.99
CA LEU A 129 0.68 -18.33 7.32
C LEU A 129 1.58 -19.16 8.25
N GLU A 130 2.23 -18.46 9.18
CA GLU A 130 2.89 -19.05 10.35
C GLU A 130 2.70 -18.13 11.57
N PHE A 131 2.59 -18.69 12.76
CA PHE A 131 2.23 -17.95 13.96
C PHE A 131 3.27 -18.02 15.07
N THR A 132 4.55 -18.08 14.69
CA THR A 132 5.67 -17.98 15.63
C THR A 132 6.25 -16.56 15.58
N PRO A 133 5.98 -15.69 16.57
CA PRO A 133 6.45 -14.31 16.53
C PRO A 133 7.96 -14.20 16.39
N GLY A 134 8.44 -13.41 15.44
CA GLY A 134 9.86 -13.25 15.15
C GLY A 134 10.18 -11.90 14.54
N ARG A 135 11.46 -11.70 14.22
CA ARG A 135 11.95 -10.52 13.50
C ARG A 135 11.81 -10.73 12.00
N LYS A 136 11.16 -9.81 11.31
CA LYS A 136 11.13 -9.74 9.85
C LYS A 136 11.90 -8.52 9.36
N THR A 137 12.64 -8.69 8.27
CA THR A 137 13.33 -7.61 7.55
C THR A 137 12.76 -7.49 6.15
N LEU A 138 12.57 -6.27 5.64
CA LEU A 138 12.06 -6.00 4.32
C LEU A 138 12.92 -4.94 3.64
N GLN A 139 13.46 -5.26 2.47
CA GLN A 139 14.11 -4.31 1.57
C GLN A 139 13.23 -4.09 0.36
N THR A 140 12.99 -2.85 0.00
CA THR A 140 12.17 -2.49 -1.16
C THR A 140 12.91 -1.48 -2.02
N TYR A 141 12.95 -1.76 -3.32
CA TYR A 141 13.45 -0.87 -4.36
C TYR A 141 12.29 -0.58 -5.31
N ALA A 142 11.97 0.69 -5.51
CA ALA A 142 10.97 1.08 -6.49
C ALA A 142 11.55 2.12 -7.46
N LEU A 143 11.24 1.92 -8.72
CA LEU A 143 11.62 2.77 -9.84
C LEU A 143 10.36 3.05 -10.65
N ASP A 144 10.06 4.31 -10.90
CA ASP A 144 9.12 4.70 -11.92
C ASP A 144 9.77 5.64 -12.92
N GLY A 145 9.39 5.53 -14.18
CA GLY A 145 9.93 6.38 -15.22
C GLY A 145 9.01 6.45 -16.42
N GLY A 146 8.93 7.64 -17.02
CA GLY A 146 8.13 7.84 -18.21
C GLY A 146 8.54 9.08 -18.97
N PHE A 147 8.12 9.12 -20.23
CA PHE A 147 8.32 10.26 -21.11
C PHE A 147 7.04 10.62 -21.85
N SER A 148 6.95 11.89 -22.25
CA SER A 148 5.94 12.41 -23.17
C SER A 148 6.61 13.17 -24.28
N TYR A 149 6.22 12.94 -25.53
CA TYR A 149 6.79 13.53 -26.72
C TYR A 149 5.72 14.15 -27.61
N ASP A 150 5.94 15.41 -28.06
CA ASP A 150 5.08 16.11 -29.00
C ASP A 150 5.37 15.61 -30.43
N VAL A 151 4.47 14.77 -30.97
CA VAL A 151 4.61 14.20 -32.33
C VAL A 151 4.17 15.21 -33.38
N ALA A 152 3.04 15.86 -33.17
CA ALA A 152 2.45 16.85 -34.06
C ALA A 152 1.66 17.88 -33.21
N PRO A 153 1.24 19.02 -33.80
CA PRO A 153 0.41 19.98 -33.11
C PRO A 153 -0.83 19.32 -32.50
N GLY A 154 -0.95 19.40 -31.17
CA GLY A 154 -2.03 18.78 -30.39
C GLY A 154 -1.88 17.29 -30.12
N TRP A 155 -0.93 16.57 -30.72
CA TRP A 155 -0.75 15.13 -30.53
C TRP A 155 0.53 14.81 -29.74
N ARG A 156 0.37 14.01 -28.72
CA ARG A 156 1.46 13.52 -27.87
C ARG A 156 1.41 12.01 -27.71
N ILE A 157 2.57 11.41 -27.61
CA ILE A 157 2.73 10.01 -27.22
C ILE A 157 3.58 9.94 -25.96
N GLY A 158 3.43 8.86 -25.21
CA GLY A 158 4.27 8.62 -24.04
C GLY A 158 4.24 7.16 -23.63
N ALA A 159 5.18 6.79 -22.80
CA ALA A 159 5.17 5.49 -22.12
C ALA A 159 5.69 5.67 -20.70
N MET A 160 5.10 4.97 -19.77
CA MET A 160 5.49 4.89 -18.37
C MET A 160 5.76 3.45 -17.99
N ALA A 161 6.77 3.22 -17.21
CA ALA A 161 7.07 1.94 -16.59
C ALA A 161 7.28 2.12 -15.09
N ASP A 162 6.65 1.24 -14.32
CA ASP A 162 6.80 1.14 -12.87
C ASP A 162 7.39 -0.23 -12.55
N PHE A 163 8.35 -0.26 -11.65
CA PHE A 163 9.04 -1.46 -11.22
C PHE A 163 9.26 -1.41 -9.72
N THR A 164 8.83 -2.45 -9.01
CA THR A 164 9.15 -2.62 -7.60
C THR A 164 9.72 -4.00 -7.36
N SER A 165 10.83 -4.08 -6.68
CA SER A 165 11.41 -5.32 -6.17
C SER A 165 11.47 -5.26 -4.66
N ALA A 166 11.03 -6.33 -4.01
CA ALA A 166 11.10 -6.46 -2.58
C ALA A 166 11.69 -7.83 -2.16
N ASN A 167 12.48 -7.81 -1.10
CA ASN A 167 12.97 -9.00 -0.44
C ASN A 167 12.61 -8.94 1.04
N MET A 168 11.93 -9.96 1.53
CA MET A 168 11.56 -10.10 2.93
C MET A 168 12.17 -11.37 3.51
N ALA A 169 12.72 -11.29 4.72
CA ALA A 169 13.27 -12.43 5.43
C ALA A 169 12.84 -12.45 6.89
N LYS A 170 12.50 -13.64 7.39
CA LYS A 170 12.25 -13.93 8.80
C LYS A 170 13.33 -14.87 9.32
N ARG A 171 13.91 -14.57 10.49
CA ARG A 171 15.05 -15.33 11.03
C ARG A 171 14.72 -16.26 12.18
N LYS A 172 13.44 -16.41 12.53
CA LYS A 172 12.98 -17.37 13.55
C LYS A 172 12.11 -18.41 12.87
N ASP A 173 12.22 -19.65 13.30
CA ASP A 173 11.46 -20.76 12.73
C ASP A 173 9.92 -20.60 12.95
N LEU A 174 9.07 -20.79 11.99
CA LEU A 174 9.44 -21.17 10.63
C LEU A 174 10.12 -19.99 9.91
N ARG A 175 11.38 -20.18 9.45
CA ARG A 175 12.10 -19.10 8.73
C ARG A 175 11.59 -19.05 7.32
N HIS A 176 11.49 -17.83 6.76
CA HIS A 176 11.13 -17.69 5.35
C HIS A 176 11.89 -16.55 4.68
N ASP A 177 12.11 -16.72 3.39
CA ASP A 177 12.65 -15.73 2.48
C ASP A 177 11.70 -15.54 1.30
N ASN A 178 11.44 -14.27 0.97
CA ASN A 178 10.54 -13.91 -0.12
C ASN A 178 11.23 -12.99 -1.10
N TRP A 179 10.92 -13.19 -2.38
CA TRP A 179 11.29 -12.31 -3.48
C TRP A 179 10.03 -11.89 -4.22
N LYS A 180 9.75 -10.60 -4.20
CA LYS A 180 8.62 -10.00 -4.91
C LYS A 180 9.10 -9.10 -6.04
N LEU A 181 8.36 -9.15 -7.13
CA LEU A 181 8.50 -8.30 -8.30
C LEU A 181 7.13 -7.78 -8.69
N ASP A 182 6.99 -6.45 -8.79
CA ASP A 182 5.87 -5.78 -9.43
C ASP A 182 6.39 -5.00 -10.63
N PHE A 183 5.82 -5.22 -11.79
CA PHE A 183 6.13 -4.52 -13.02
C PHE A 183 4.85 -4.06 -13.71
N ARG A 184 4.84 -2.80 -14.15
CA ARG A 184 3.75 -2.23 -14.93
C ARG A 184 4.32 -1.39 -16.05
N ILE A 185 3.72 -1.46 -17.24
CA ILE A 185 4.04 -0.60 -18.37
C ILE A 185 2.75 -0.06 -18.99
N ALA A 186 2.77 1.23 -19.35
CA ALA A 186 1.62 1.92 -19.90
C ALA A 186 2.04 2.85 -21.04
N PRO A 187 2.15 2.36 -22.29
CA PRO A 187 2.23 3.20 -23.47
C PRO A 187 0.88 3.86 -23.75
N GLY A 188 0.91 5.13 -24.16
CA GLY A 188 -0.31 5.87 -24.40
C GLY A 188 -0.13 7.04 -25.35
N PHE A 189 -1.23 7.62 -25.75
CA PHE A 189 -1.29 8.82 -26.55
C PHE A 189 -2.31 9.82 -25.99
N MET A 190 -2.17 11.06 -26.34
CA MET A 190 -3.06 12.14 -25.97
C MET A 190 -3.26 13.09 -27.14
N PHE A 191 -4.48 13.56 -27.32
CA PHE A 191 -4.83 14.68 -28.18
C PHE A 191 -5.32 15.84 -27.31
N HIS A 192 -4.84 17.06 -27.61
CA HIS A 192 -5.35 18.27 -26.94
C HIS A 192 -5.63 19.38 -27.96
N LYS A 193 -6.72 20.12 -27.71
CA LYS A 193 -7.12 21.30 -28.48
C LYS A 193 -7.81 22.30 -27.58
N GLY A 194 -7.17 23.44 -27.34
CA GLY A 194 -7.66 24.42 -26.37
C GLY A 194 -7.76 23.80 -24.97
N ASP A 195 -8.92 23.90 -24.35
CA ASP A 195 -9.18 23.39 -22.99
C ASP A 195 -9.48 21.87 -22.94
N LEU A 196 -9.68 21.24 -24.10
CA LEU A 196 -9.99 19.81 -24.19
C LEU A 196 -8.71 19.00 -24.38
N ALA A 197 -8.53 17.97 -23.54
CA ALA A 197 -7.54 16.94 -23.75
C ALA A 197 -8.20 15.56 -23.54
N VAL A 198 -7.91 14.64 -24.45
CA VAL A 198 -8.36 13.23 -24.38
C VAL A 198 -7.19 12.31 -24.62
N GLY A 199 -7.15 11.18 -23.96
CA GLY A 199 -6.07 10.22 -24.08
C GLY A 199 -6.53 8.81 -23.88
N ALA A 200 -5.68 7.88 -24.32
CA ALA A 200 -5.82 6.46 -24.04
C ALA A 200 -4.45 5.83 -23.84
N SER A 201 -4.37 4.82 -23.02
CA SER A 201 -3.18 4.00 -22.82
C SER A 201 -3.56 2.51 -22.70
N TYR A 202 -2.67 1.66 -23.18
CA TYR A 202 -2.68 0.25 -22.87
C TYR A 202 -1.95 0.05 -21.55
N VAL A 203 -2.44 -0.85 -20.70
CA VAL A 203 -1.84 -1.12 -19.39
C VAL A 203 -1.55 -2.61 -19.27
N PHE A 204 -0.29 -2.94 -19.11
CA PHE A 204 0.16 -4.30 -18.79
C PHE A 204 0.80 -4.30 -17.40
N GLY A 205 0.47 -5.28 -16.58
CA GLY A 205 1.07 -5.50 -15.27
C GLY A 205 1.43 -6.95 -15.03
N LYS A 206 2.46 -7.15 -14.22
CA LYS A 206 2.88 -8.46 -13.72
C LYS A 206 3.34 -8.30 -12.27
N THR A 207 2.69 -9.03 -11.37
CA THR A 207 3.14 -9.23 -10.01
C THR A 207 3.61 -10.67 -9.85
N ALA A 208 4.73 -10.90 -9.24
CA ALA A 208 5.23 -12.22 -8.91
C ALA A 208 5.91 -12.21 -7.55
N GLU A 209 5.64 -13.23 -6.74
CA GLU A 209 6.30 -13.44 -5.46
C GLU A 209 6.62 -14.92 -5.28
N THR A 210 7.78 -15.21 -4.71
CA THR A 210 8.19 -16.57 -4.39
C THR A 210 8.51 -16.62 -2.91
N VAL A 211 7.90 -17.58 -2.20
CA VAL A 211 8.13 -17.84 -0.78
C VAL A 211 8.91 -19.13 -0.63
N LYS A 212 10.02 -19.09 0.09
CA LYS A 212 10.72 -20.26 0.58
C LYS A 212 10.71 -20.22 2.10
N ALA A 213 10.24 -21.29 2.75
CA ALA A 213 10.27 -21.40 4.20
C ALA A 213 10.83 -22.75 4.61
N GLU A 214 11.63 -22.74 5.67
CA GLU A 214 12.30 -23.95 6.19
C GLU A 214 12.40 -23.91 7.71
N GLN A 215 12.38 -25.08 8.32
CA GLN A 215 12.71 -25.29 9.72
C GLN A 215 14.20 -25.62 9.83
N VAL A 216 14.95 -24.82 10.58
CA VAL A 216 16.43 -24.96 10.70
C VAL A 216 16.85 -25.53 12.04
N GLY A 217 15.98 -25.52 13.05
CA GLY A 217 16.28 -26.04 14.38
C GLY A 217 16.20 -27.56 14.46
N THR A 218 17.04 -28.17 15.33
CA THR A 218 16.88 -29.58 15.74
C THR A 218 15.63 -29.64 16.64
N ALA A 219 14.52 -30.07 16.07
CA ALA A 219 13.25 -29.85 16.72
C ALA A 219 12.76 -31.05 17.53
N GLU A 220 12.64 -30.81 18.82
CA GLU A 220 11.58 -31.44 19.61
C GLU A 220 10.23 -30.72 19.41
N SER A 221 10.19 -29.56 18.77
CA SER A 221 8.98 -28.76 18.49
C SER A 221 8.70 -28.71 16.99
N SER A 222 7.52 -29.18 16.61
CA SER A 222 7.00 -29.04 15.26
C SER A 222 6.48 -27.62 15.04
N TYR A 223 6.89 -26.98 13.95
CA TYR A 223 6.33 -25.71 13.49
C TYR A 223 5.35 -25.97 12.35
N TYR A 224 4.21 -25.34 12.42
CA TYR A 224 3.15 -25.54 11.43
C TYR A 224 3.06 -24.33 10.51
N ALA A 225 2.90 -24.58 9.23
CA ALA A 225 2.43 -23.63 8.26
C ALA A 225 0.94 -23.86 8.00
N PHE A 226 0.23 -22.80 7.61
CA PHE A 226 -1.18 -22.84 7.32
C PHE A 226 -1.42 -22.20 5.96
N LEU A 227 -2.32 -22.78 5.20
CA LEU A 227 -2.79 -22.23 3.94
C LEU A 227 -4.09 -21.46 4.22
N ASP A 228 -4.05 -20.14 4.07
CA ASP A 228 -5.25 -19.29 4.11
C ASP A 228 -5.95 -19.40 2.74
N LYS A 229 -7.20 -19.84 2.77
CA LYS A 229 -8.08 -19.95 1.60
C LYS A 229 -9.07 -18.80 1.49
N GLY A 230 -8.97 -17.81 2.38
CA GLY A 230 -9.73 -16.57 2.33
C GLY A 230 -10.34 -16.14 3.66
N LEU A 231 -11.11 -15.05 3.59
CA LEU A 231 -11.79 -14.39 4.72
C LEU A 231 -10.81 -13.92 5.81
N MET A 232 -9.60 -13.48 5.42
CA MET A 232 -8.59 -12.91 6.32
C MET A 232 -8.32 -13.79 7.55
N TYR A 233 -7.90 -15.04 7.29
CA TYR A 233 -7.67 -16.13 8.25
C TYR A 233 -8.95 -16.88 8.73
N GLY A 234 -10.13 -16.50 8.24
CA GLY A 234 -11.38 -17.19 8.58
C GLY A 234 -11.47 -18.59 8.02
N VAL A 235 -10.88 -18.84 6.84
CA VAL A 235 -10.86 -20.15 6.17
C VAL A 235 -9.43 -20.59 5.91
N TYR A 236 -8.94 -21.55 6.67
CA TYR A 236 -7.56 -22.04 6.58
C TYR A 236 -7.49 -23.57 6.60
N GLN A 237 -6.37 -24.08 6.11
CA GLN A 237 -6.02 -25.49 6.15
C GLN A 237 -4.62 -25.64 6.77
N VAL A 238 -4.45 -26.64 7.66
CA VAL A 238 -3.13 -27.01 8.16
C VAL A 238 -2.31 -27.57 7.03
N TRP A 239 -1.09 -27.17 6.95
CA TRP A 239 -0.16 -27.63 5.97
C TRP A 239 0.66 -28.80 6.53
N THR A 240 0.45 -30.01 6.04
CA THR A 240 0.98 -31.26 6.59
C THR A 240 2.15 -31.84 5.77
N GLY A 241 2.84 -31.05 4.96
CA GLY A 241 4.05 -31.49 4.26
C GLY A 241 3.83 -32.43 3.05
N SER A 242 2.60 -32.63 2.60
CA SER A 242 2.30 -33.56 1.49
C SER A 242 2.08 -32.90 0.13
N GLY A 243 2.39 -31.61 0.00
CA GLY A 243 2.21 -30.83 -1.24
C GLY A 243 3.43 -30.89 -2.18
N VAL A 244 3.30 -30.37 -3.39
CA VAL A 244 4.39 -30.30 -4.38
C VAL A 244 5.42 -29.22 -4.01
N HIS A 245 4.96 -28.12 -3.39
CA HIS A 245 5.82 -27.05 -2.90
C HIS A 245 5.98 -27.07 -1.39
N LEU A 246 5.52 -28.16 -0.76
CA LEU A 246 5.57 -28.41 0.65
C LEU A 246 5.96 -29.84 0.86
N ASP A 247 7.01 -30.02 1.56
CA ASP A 247 7.47 -31.27 2.09
C ASP A 247 7.60 -31.20 3.62
N GLU A 248 8.11 -32.24 4.23
CA GLU A 248 8.34 -32.28 5.67
C GLU A 248 9.33 -31.21 6.15
N ASP A 249 10.13 -30.65 5.23
CA ASP A 249 11.16 -29.65 5.50
C ASP A 249 10.66 -28.21 5.38
N GLY A 250 9.47 -27.97 4.81
CA GLY A 250 8.86 -26.63 4.71
C GLY A 250 8.27 -26.25 3.36
N VAL A 251 8.34 -24.95 3.03
CA VAL A 251 7.82 -24.38 1.77
C VAL A 251 8.94 -24.29 0.75
N ASN A 252 8.88 -25.09 -0.28
CA ASN A 252 9.95 -25.19 -1.26
C ASN A 252 9.71 -24.31 -2.49
N GLY A 253 9.89 -22.99 -2.31
CA GLY A 253 9.86 -22.03 -3.43
C GLY A 253 8.50 -21.87 -4.07
N LEU A 254 7.43 -21.68 -3.28
CA LEU A 254 6.08 -21.48 -3.78
C LEU A 254 5.98 -20.21 -4.62
N PRO A 255 5.81 -20.31 -5.95
CA PRO A 255 5.65 -19.13 -6.80
C PRO A 255 4.20 -18.72 -6.90
N VAL A 256 3.95 -17.41 -6.71
CA VAL A 256 2.65 -16.78 -6.98
C VAL A 256 2.85 -15.74 -8.07
N LYS A 257 1.95 -15.71 -9.05
CA LYS A 257 2.01 -14.78 -10.19
C LYS A 257 0.61 -14.25 -10.50
N GLU A 258 0.54 -12.94 -10.78
CA GLU A 258 -0.67 -12.31 -11.32
C GLU A 258 -0.26 -11.45 -12.53
N PHE A 259 -0.97 -11.61 -13.64
CA PHE A 259 -0.85 -10.76 -14.82
C PHE A 259 -2.11 -9.92 -14.95
N SER A 260 -1.95 -8.68 -15.38
CA SER A 260 -3.05 -7.79 -15.74
C SER A 260 -2.86 -7.23 -17.13
N ASN A 261 -3.96 -7.20 -17.90
CA ASN A 261 -4.00 -6.61 -19.24
C ASN A 261 -5.23 -5.73 -19.33
N GLY A 262 -5.05 -4.49 -19.74
CA GLY A 262 -6.14 -3.54 -19.73
C GLY A 262 -5.87 -2.29 -20.55
N PHE A 263 -6.77 -1.36 -20.41
CA PHE A 263 -6.67 -0.04 -21.03
C PHE A 263 -7.13 1.03 -20.04
N ALA A 264 -6.64 2.24 -20.23
CA ALA A 264 -7.13 3.42 -19.52
C ALA A 264 -7.51 4.51 -20.51
N LEU A 265 -8.62 5.18 -20.22
CA LEU A 265 -9.14 6.31 -20.98
C LEU A 265 -9.11 7.55 -20.10
N GLN A 266 -8.66 8.66 -20.66
CA GLN A 266 -8.57 9.92 -19.94
C GLN A 266 -9.29 11.03 -20.72
N ALA A 267 -9.92 11.92 -19.97
CA ALA A 267 -10.48 13.15 -20.50
C ALA A 267 -10.25 14.32 -19.52
N GLN A 268 -9.90 15.46 -20.08
CA GLN A 268 -9.84 16.71 -19.33
C GLN A 268 -10.54 17.81 -20.11
N TYR A 269 -11.36 18.59 -19.39
CA TYR A 269 -11.96 19.80 -19.93
C TYR A 269 -11.87 20.90 -18.89
N LYS A 270 -11.11 21.95 -19.19
CA LYS A 270 -10.80 23.01 -18.22
C LYS A 270 -10.22 22.43 -16.92
N GLY A 271 -10.87 22.68 -15.78
CA GLY A 271 -10.45 22.17 -14.47
C GLY A 271 -10.92 20.75 -14.15
N LEU A 272 -11.77 20.14 -14.96
CA LEU A 272 -12.28 18.79 -14.75
C LEU A 272 -11.37 17.75 -15.40
N PHE A 273 -11.08 16.66 -14.69
CA PHE A 273 -10.34 15.51 -15.17
C PHE A 273 -11.08 14.22 -14.82
N ALA A 274 -11.07 13.26 -15.73
CA ALA A 274 -11.59 11.93 -15.51
C ALA A 274 -10.64 10.88 -16.11
N GLU A 275 -10.43 9.80 -15.40
CA GLU A 275 -9.73 8.61 -15.88
C GLU A 275 -10.53 7.37 -15.51
N LEU A 276 -10.65 6.44 -16.44
CA LEU A 276 -11.20 5.11 -16.25
C LEU A 276 -10.14 4.10 -16.71
N GLU A 277 -9.69 3.23 -15.83
CA GLU A 277 -8.84 2.09 -16.13
C GLU A 277 -9.64 0.80 -15.92
N TYR A 278 -9.62 -0.10 -16.90
CA TYR A 278 -10.12 -1.47 -16.78
C TYR A 278 -9.00 -2.44 -17.09
N ALA A 279 -8.84 -3.45 -16.26
CA ALA A 279 -7.89 -4.54 -16.50
C ALA A 279 -8.47 -5.89 -16.12
N ARG A 280 -8.29 -6.87 -17.00
CA ARG A 280 -8.51 -8.27 -16.68
C ARG A 280 -7.27 -8.83 -16.01
N THR A 281 -7.45 -9.54 -14.91
CA THR A 281 -6.37 -10.17 -14.16
C THR A 281 -6.42 -11.69 -14.29
N SER A 282 -5.25 -12.31 -14.23
CA SER A 282 -5.12 -13.77 -14.23
C SER A 282 -3.94 -14.15 -13.33
N GLY A 283 -4.25 -14.81 -12.23
CA GLY A 283 -3.26 -15.21 -11.26
C GLY A 283 -3.19 -16.73 -11.09
N SER A 284 -2.07 -17.18 -10.57
CA SER A 284 -1.83 -18.58 -10.22
C SER A 284 -0.84 -18.75 -9.09
N VAL A 285 -1.01 -19.82 -8.32
CA VAL A 285 -0.04 -20.33 -7.34
C VAL A 285 0.48 -21.66 -7.85
N GLY A 286 1.79 -21.84 -7.90
CA GLY A 286 2.45 -23.01 -8.44
C GLY A 286 3.04 -22.79 -9.83
N GLU A 287 3.76 -23.77 -10.35
CA GLU A 287 4.43 -23.73 -11.65
C GLU A 287 4.01 -24.86 -12.58
N LYS A 288 3.93 -24.56 -13.88
CA LYS A 288 3.75 -25.51 -14.98
C LYS A 288 2.66 -26.56 -14.69
N GLU A 289 3.10 -27.79 -14.42
CA GLU A 289 2.24 -28.96 -14.20
C GLU A 289 1.59 -28.98 -12.81
N TYR A 290 2.12 -28.15 -11.90
CA TYR A 290 1.72 -28.07 -10.49
C TYR A 290 1.03 -26.76 -10.15
N ILE A 291 0.11 -26.28 -10.99
CA ILE A 291 -0.69 -25.12 -10.66
C ILE A 291 -1.76 -25.54 -9.66
N TRP A 292 -1.60 -25.06 -8.45
CA TRP A 292 -2.47 -25.40 -7.34
C TRP A 292 -3.72 -24.54 -7.29
N PHE A 293 -3.52 -23.21 -7.44
CA PHE A 293 -4.64 -22.26 -7.49
C PHE A 293 -4.56 -21.41 -8.75
N ARG A 294 -5.75 -21.11 -9.28
CA ARG A 294 -5.93 -20.08 -10.32
C ARG A 294 -6.93 -19.05 -9.83
N PHE A 295 -6.64 -17.79 -10.08
CA PHE A 295 -7.51 -16.69 -9.65
C PHE A 295 -7.68 -15.64 -10.76
N PRO A 296 -8.54 -15.93 -11.77
CA PRO A 296 -8.97 -14.92 -12.72
C PRO A 296 -9.82 -13.85 -12.04
N GLY A 297 -9.78 -12.63 -12.60
CA GLY A 297 -10.56 -11.52 -12.06
C GLY A 297 -10.58 -10.32 -12.99
N ASP A 298 -11.27 -9.29 -12.51
CA ASP A 298 -11.41 -8.02 -13.20
C ASP A 298 -11.12 -6.87 -12.21
N ARG A 299 -10.57 -5.78 -12.72
CA ARG A 299 -10.28 -4.56 -11.95
C ARG A 299 -10.76 -3.34 -12.72
N VAL A 300 -11.42 -2.43 -12.00
CA VAL A 300 -11.84 -1.12 -12.49
C VAL A 300 -11.32 -0.06 -11.52
N ASP A 301 -10.61 0.92 -12.04
CA ASP A 301 -10.19 2.10 -11.29
C ASP A 301 -10.73 3.35 -11.98
N VAL A 302 -11.38 4.23 -11.21
CA VAL A 302 -11.88 5.51 -11.70
C VAL A 302 -11.25 6.62 -10.88
N ARG A 303 -10.73 7.61 -11.55
CA ARG A 303 -10.22 8.83 -10.93
C ARG A 303 -10.94 10.04 -11.50
N LEU A 304 -11.55 10.82 -10.63
CA LEU A 304 -12.11 12.11 -10.99
C LEU A 304 -11.31 13.21 -10.29
N GLY A 305 -11.06 14.29 -10.99
CA GLY A 305 -10.36 15.46 -10.48
C GLY A 305 -11.07 16.75 -10.88
N TYR A 306 -11.08 17.73 -9.98
CA TYR A 306 -11.55 19.07 -10.26
C TYR A 306 -10.60 20.09 -9.66
N LYS A 307 -10.20 21.07 -10.46
CA LYS A 307 -9.39 22.21 -10.05
C LYS A 307 -10.11 23.50 -10.39
N ALA A 308 -10.20 24.39 -9.42
CA ALA A 308 -10.67 25.75 -9.62
C ALA A 308 -9.69 26.75 -8.99
N ALA A 309 -9.36 27.80 -9.72
CA ALA A 309 -8.58 28.91 -9.19
C ALA A 309 -9.54 30.03 -8.76
N GLY A 310 -9.51 30.36 -7.47
CA GLY A 310 -10.16 31.54 -6.89
C GLY A 310 -9.24 32.76 -6.93
N ARG A 311 -9.69 33.88 -6.36
CA ARG A 311 -8.89 35.12 -6.27
C ARG A 311 -7.72 34.98 -5.26
N THR A 312 -7.91 34.23 -4.19
CA THR A 312 -6.99 34.12 -3.04
C THR A 312 -6.56 32.69 -2.77
N ALA A 313 -7.15 31.69 -3.42
CA ALA A 313 -6.87 30.29 -3.18
C ALA A 313 -7.18 29.42 -4.39
N GLU A 314 -6.56 28.26 -4.44
CA GLU A 314 -6.89 27.18 -5.38
C GLU A 314 -7.66 26.09 -4.64
N HIS A 315 -8.61 25.48 -5.33
CA HIS A 315 -9.45 24.39 -4.84
C HIS A 315 -9.17 23.15 -5.65
N TYR A 316 -8.94 22.03 -4.98
CA TYR A 316 -8.75 20.73 -5.59
C TYR A 316 -9.73 19.74 -4.98
N ALA A 317 -10.51 19.08 -5.81
CA ALA A 317 -11.32 17.94 -5.40
C ALA A 317 -10.86 16.72 -6.19
N ARG A 318 -10.79 15.60 -5.53
CA ARG A 318 -10.41 14.31 -6.13
C ARG A 318 -11.29 13.21 -5.57
N LEU A 319 -11.68 12.29 -6.44
CA LEU A 319 -12.35 11.05 -6.08
C LEU A 319 -11.60 9.90 -6.75
N ASP A 320 -11.09 8.99 -5.95
CA ASP A 320 -10.54 7.71 -6.41
C ASP A 320 -11.53 6.60 -6.02
N PHE A 321 -11.94 5.82 -7.01
CA PHE A 321 -12.76 4.63 -6.86
C PHE A 321 -11.99 3.44 -7.41
N GLY A 322 -11.97 2.34 -6.69
CA GLY A 322 -11.39 1.08 -7.11
C GLY A 322 -12.34 -0.08 -6.84
N TRP A 323 -12.45 -0.98 -7.79
CA TRP A 323 -13.17 -2.24 -7.64
C TRP A 323 -12.35 -3.38 -8.22
N LYS A 324 -12.24 -4.48 -7.47
CA LYS A 324 -11.58 -5.72 -7.90
C LYS A 324 -12.47 -6.91 -7.56
N SER A 325 -12.67 -7.79 -8.52
CA SER A 325 -13.38 -9.07 -8.33
C SER A 325 -12.47 -10.21 -8.74
N GLN A 326 -12.45 -11.28 -7.95
CA GLN A 326 -11.66 -12.49 -8.24
C GLN A 326 -12.44 -13.74 -7.82
N ALA A 327 -12.33 -14.79 -8.64
CA ALA A 327 -12.75 -16.13 -8.30
C ALA A 327 -11.52 -17.04 -8.18
N VAL A 328 -11.45 -17.87 -7.16
CA VAL A 328 -10.30 -18.75 -6.89
C VAL A 328 -10.71 -20.21 -7.10
N PHE A 329 -9.93 -20.89 -7.90
CA PHE A 329 -10.09 -22.30 -8.21
C PHE A 329 -8.91 -23.09 -7.68
N GLU A 330 -9.17 -24.10 -6.86
CA GLU A 330 -8.20 -25.08 -6.37
C GLU A 330 -8.19 -26.29 -7.29
N SER A 331 -7.03 -26.66 -7.79
CA SER A 331 -6.85 -27.84 -8.63
C SER A 331 -6.88 -29.11 -7.78
N VAL A 332 -7.61 -30.10 -8.23
CA VAL A 332 -7.59 -31.45 -7.66
C VAL A 332 -6.45 -32.21 -8.33
N LEU A 333 -5.35 -32.39 -7.57
CA LEU A 333 -4.12 -32.99 -8.06
C LEU A 333 -3.85 -34.32 -7.35
N GLU A 334 -3.45 -35.34 -8.10
CA GLU A 334 -2.98 -36.64 -7.60
C GLU A 334 -1.50 -36.78 -7.97
N LYS A 335 -0.68 -37.17 -6.99
CA LYS A 335 0.73 -37.53 -7.21
C LYS A 335 0.87 -39.04 -7.35
N ASP A 336 1.46 -39.46 -8.45
CA ASP A 336 1.93 -40.82 -8.62
C ASP A 336 3.45 -40.85 -8.75
N THR A 337 4.11 -41.72 -7.97
CA THR A 337 5.57 -41.83 -7.98
C THR A 337 5.94 -43.26 -8.32
N GLU A 338 6.30 -43.48 -9.58
CA GLU A 338 6.84 -44.77 -10.06
C GLU A 338 8.35 -44.65 -10.38
N ASN A 339 9.16 -45.54 -9.84
CA ASN A 339 10.62 -45.61 -10.10
C ASN A 339 11.39 -44.31 -9.87
N GLY A 340 10.98 -43.51 -8.89
CA GLY A 340 11.61 -42.20 -8.57
C GLY A 340 11.21 -41.06 -9.50
N VAL A 341 10.27 -41.30 -10.42
CA VAL A 341 9.66 -40.25 -11.26
C VAL A 341 8.29 -39.90 -10.71
N THR A 342 8.12 -38.65 -10.27
CA THR A 342 6.82 -38.15 -9.79
C THR A 342 6.03 -37.58 -10.97
N THR A 343 4.88 -38.16 -11.24
CA THR A 343 3.90 -37.63 -12.21
C THR A 343 2.73 -37.01 -11.44
N VAL A 344 2.25 -35.88 -11.90
CA VAL A 344 1.05 -35.27 -11.33
C VAL A 344 -0.10 -35.30 -12.32
N ILE A 345 -1.20 -35.87 -11.88
CA ILE A 345 -2.42 -36.01 -12.63
C ILE A 345 -3.44 -34.99 -12.12
N GLY A 346 -3.99 -34.18 -13.02
CA GLY A 346 -5.03 -33.21 -12.70
C GLY A 346 -6.44 -33.82 -12.96
N HIS A 347 -7.29 -33.82 -11.95
CA HIS A 347 -8.68 -34.34 -12.03
C HIS A 347 -9.73 -33.23 -12.18
N GLY A 348 -9.29 -31.98 -12.38
CA GLY A 348 -10.15 -30.80 -12.48
C GLY A 348 -9.86 -29.74 -11.42
N SER A 349 -10.82 -28.86 -11.17
CA SER A 349 -10.68 -27.81 -10.16
C SER A 349 -12.03 -27.44 -9.53
N ASN A 350 -12.01 -27.08 -8.27
CA ASN A 350 -13.17 -26.60 -7.52
C ASN A 350 -13.02 -25.09 -7.29
N MET A 351 -14.10 -24.34 -7.43
CA MET A 351 -14.14 -22.95 -7.01
C MET A 351 -14.25 -22.90 -5.49
N ILE A 352 -13.20 -22.42 -4.84
CA ILE A 352 -13.10 -22.38 -3.36
C ILE A 352 -13.33 -20.98 -2.78
N GLN A 353 -13.21 -19.92 -3.60
CA GLN A 353 -13.38 -18.56 -3.11
C GLN A 353 -13.92 -17.63 -4.20
N ARG A 354 -14.73 -16.68 -3.76
CA ARG A 354 -15.01 -15.42 -4.48
C ARG A 354 -14.71 -14.26 -3.56
N ARG A 355 -14.10 -13.22 -4.10
CA ARG A 355 -13.90 -11.97 -3.36
C ARG A 355 -14.16 -10.76 -4.23
N GLU A 356 -14.74 -9.75 -3.61
CA GLU A 356 -14.92 -8.43 -4.17
C GLU A 356 -14.36 -7.40 -3.21
N ILE A 357 -13.57 -6.49 -3.73
CA ILE A 357 -12.94 -5.42 -2.95
C ILE A 357 -13.32 -4.11 -3.61
N LEU A 358 -13.94 -3.23 -2.85
CA LEU A 358 -14.30 -1.88 -3.28
C LEU A 358 -13.59 -0.86 -2.40
N SER A 359 -13.08 0.19 -3.00
CA SER A 359 -12.51 1.33 -2.30
C SER A 359 -13.04 2.64 -2.89
N LEU A 360 -13.29 3.62 -2.01
CA LEU A 360 -13.72 4.95 -2.40
C LEU A 360 -12.97 5.97 -1.53
N ARG A 361 -12.32 6.95 -2.18
CA ARG A 361 -11.51 7.97 -1.49
C ARG A 361 -11.78 9.36 -2.08
N PRO A 362 -12.78 10.08 -1.59
CA PRO A 362 -12.94 11.50 -1.86
C PRO A 362 -11.93 12.32 -1.05
N LYS A 363 -11.34 13.31 -1.67
CA LYS A 363 -10.43 14.27 -1.05
C LYS A 363 -10.73 15.67 -1.56
N TYR A 364 -10.73 16.63 -0.66
CA TYR A 364 -10.81 18.05 -0.98
C TYR A 364 -9.65 18.79 -0.35
N GLU A 365 -9.03 19.70 -1.10
CA GLU A 365 -7.93 20.55 -0.66
C GLU A 365 -8.20 22.00 -1.00
N TYR A 366 -8.03 22.85 -0.01
CA TYR A 366 -8.04 24.29 -0.13
C TYR A 366 -6.63 24.80 0.04
N VAL A 367 -6.09 25.52 -0.95
CA VAL A 367 -4.70 25.95 -1.01
C VAL A 367 -4.64 27.45 -1.16
N ALA A 368 -4.31 28.14 -0.08
CA ALA A 368 -4.02 29.56 -0.07
C ALA A 368 -2.49 29.80 -0.12
N GLU A 369 -2.07 31.04 -0.18
CA GLU A 369 -0.66 31.40 -0.32
C GLU A 369 0.19 30.93 0.87
N SER A 370 -0.30 31.09 2.10
CA SER A 370 0.42 30.78 3.34
C SER A 370 -0.13 29.61 4.15
N TRP A 371 -1.26 29.02 3.75
CA TRP A 371 -1.85 27.89 4.44
C TRP A 371 -2.65 26.99 3.50
N GLU A 372 -2.77 25.76 3.88
CA GLU A 372 -3.55 24.75 3.17
C GLU A 372 -4.44 24.01 4.18
N ALA A 373 -5.63 23.60 3.75
CA ALA A 373 -6.50 22.71 4.51
C ALA A 373 -6.99 21.57 3.63
N PHE A 374 -7.24 20.43 4.22
CA PHE A 374 -7.81 19.31 3.50
C PHE A 374 -8.82 18.53 4.34
N ALA A 375 -9.73 17.87 3.65
CA ALA A 375 -10.59 16.82 4.19
C ALA A 375 -10.56 15.63 3.23
N GLU A 376 -10.44 14.44 3.79
CA GLU A 376 -10.38 13.19 3.06
C GLU A 376 -11.24 12.16 3.77
N ALA A 377 -11.98 11.34 3.03
CA ALA A 377 -12.63 10.16 3.57
C ALA A 377 -12.14 8.92 2.82
N GLY A 378 -12.05 7.81 3.51
CA GLY A 378 -11.75 6.50 2.97
C GLY A 378 -12.88 5.54 3.30
N PHE A 379 -13.36 4.82 2.31
CA PHE A 379 -14.30 3.72 2.49
C PHE A 379 -13.74 2.49 1.78
N GLY A 380 -13.71 1.38 2.49
CA GLY A 380 -13.32 0.07 1.97
C GLY A 380 -14.39 -0.96 2.29
N TRP A 381 -14.74 -1.77 1.31
CA TRP A 381 -15.63 -2.91 1.47
C TRP A 381 -14.97 -4.14 0.87
N HIS A 382 -14.88 -5.17 1.68
CA HIS A 382 -14.35 -6.48 1.28
C HIS A 382 -15.45 -7.51 1.51
N ASN A 383 -15.98 -8.04 0.44
CA ASN A 383 -16.99 -9.09 0.44
C ASN A 383 -16.35 -10.38 -0.07
N GLY A 384 -16.51 -11.45 0.67
CA GLY A 384 -15.90 -12.73 0.36
C GLY A 384 -16.80 -13.92 0.69
N ALA A 385 -16.65 -14.98 -0.10
CA ALA A 385 -17.17 -16.29 0.19
C ALA A 385 -16.05 -17.30 -0.04
N ALA A 386 -15.75 -18.14 0.94
CA ALA A 386 -14.66 -19.10 0.85
C ALA A 386 -15.05 -20.46 1.41
N SER A 387 -14.41 -21.51 0.90
CA SER A 387 -14.63 -22.91 1.30
C SER A 387 -13.32 -23.55 1.68
N GLN A 388 -13.28 -24.14 2.84
CA GLN A 388 -12.19 -25.02 3.24
C GLN A 388 -12.39 -26.44 2.68
N ILE A 389 -13.61 -26.92 2.77
CA ILE A 389 -14.03 -28.24 2.29
C ILE A 389 -15.26 -28.04 1.40
N TYR A 390 -15.06 -28.10 0.10
CA TYR A 390 -16.15 -27.99 -0.87
C TYR A 390 -17.21 -29.10 -0.63
N PRO A 391 -18.52 -28.81 -0.66
CA PRO A 391 -19.16 -27.56 -1.10
C PRO A 391 -19.52 -26.56 0.02
N TYR A 392 -19.04 -26.74 1.25
CA TYR A 392 -19.38 -25.87 2.38
C TYR A 392 -18.72 -24.50 2.22
N VAL A 393 -19.50 -23.43 2.41
CA VAL A 393 -19.09 -22.05 2.15
C VAL A 393 -19.35 -21.18 3.37
N GLN A 394 -18.35 -20.41 3.74
CA GLN A 394 -18.46 -19.32 4.70
C GLN A 394 -18.45 -17.99 3.95
N THR A 395 -19.21 -17.02 4.42
CA THR A 395 -19.29 -15.68 3.84
C THR A 395 -18.89 -14.62 4.86
N GLN A 396 -18.27 -13.56 4.37
CA GLN A 396 -17.88 -12.42 5.19
C GLN A 396 -18.05 -11.14 4.40
N SER A 397 -18.59 -10.12 5.06
CA SER A 397 -18.65 -8.76 4.54
C SER A 397 -18.00 -7.81 5.57
N LEU A 398 -16.82 -7.31 5.26
CA LEU A 398 -16.05 -6.40 6.08
C LEU A 398 -16.09 -4.98 5.48
N MET A 399 -16.59 -4.02 6.24
CA MET A 399 -16.60 -2.61 5.88
C MET A 399 -15.64 -1.83 6.80
N LYS A 400 -14.88 -0.91 6.21
CA LYS A 400 -14.00 0.02 6.93
C LYS A 400 -14.24 1.42 6.41
N ALA A 401 -14.30 2.39 7.33
CA ALA A 401 -14.42 3.79 6.97
C ALA A 401 -13.47 4.63 7.82
N GLU A 402 -12.94 5.69 7.21
CA GLU A 402 -12.03 6.61 7.87
C GLU A 402 -12.29 8.03 7.34
N VAL A 403 -12.27 9.01 8.22
CA VAL A 403 -12.32 10.43 7.88
C VAL A 403 -11.10 11.11 8.47
N ARG A 404 -10.40 11.88 7.65
CA ARG A 404 -9.20 12.62 8.02
C ARG A 404 -9.35 14.08 7.61
N ALA A 405 -9.01 15.00 8.50
CA ALA A 405 -8.99 16.43 8.21
C ALA A 405 -7.74 17.05 8.81
N GLY A 406 -7.19 18.04 8.13
CA GLY A 406 -5.98 18.68 8.59
C GLY A 406 -5.64 19.92 7.78
N GLY A 407 -4.48 20.47 8.10
CA GLY A 407 -3.97 21.63 7.39
C GLY A 407 -2.49 21.86 7.63
N MET A 408 -1.96 22.78 6.88
CA MET A 408 -0.57 23.22 6.96
C MET A 408 -0.53 24.74 6.90
N VAL A 409 0.35 25.31 7.69
CA VAL A 409 0.66 26.75 7.71
C VAL A 409 2.14 26.94 7.41
N ARG A 410 2.44 27.90 6.54
CA ARG A 410 3.82 28.30 6.21
C ARG A 410 4.16 29.61 6.90
N LEU A 411 5.15 29.57 7.81
CA LEU A 411 5.61 30.70 8.59
C LEU A 411 6.91 31.25 7.99
N ALA A 412 6.93 32.56 7.78
CA ALA A 412 8.09 33.29 7.22
C ALA A 412 8.68 32.66 5.93
N GLY A 413 7.91 31.85 5.20
CA GLY A 413 8.34 31.18 3.98
C GLY A 413 9.35 30.03 4.17
N VAL A 414 9.77 29.73 5.40
CA VAL A 414 10.83 28.74 5.70
C VAL A 414 10.40 27.63 6.66
N VAL A 415 9.34 27.80 7.44
CA VAL A 415 8.82 26.78 8.36
C VAL A 415 7.43 26.38 7.92
N GLU A 416 7.20 25.08 7.71
CA GLU A 416 5.89 24.51 7.48
C GLU A 416 5.48 23.70 8.72
N LEU A 417 4.33 24.05 9.29
CA LEU A 417 3.69 23.30 10.38
C LEU A 417 2.44 22.66 9.84
N ALA A 418 2.32 21.35 9.94
CA ALA A 418 1.11 20.64 9.53
C ALA A 418 0.58 19.78 10.67
N ALA A 419 -0.75 19.74 10.78
CA ALA A 419 -1.44 18.89 11.74
C ALA A 419 -2.66 18.26 11.08
N ASP A 420 -3.00 17.04 11.50
CA ASP A 420 -4.20 16.33 11.06
C ASP A 420 -4.80 15.50 12.18
N VAL A 421 -6.09 15.24 12.06
CA VAL A 421 -6.81 14.30 12.90
C VAL A 421 -7.49 13.27 12.01
N VAL A 422 -7.60 12.06 12.51
CA VAL A 422 -8.26 10.94 11.83
C VAL A 422 -9.24 10.27 12.78
N TYR A 423 -10.40 9.87 12.26
CA TYR A 423 -11.35 9.02 12.94
C TYR A 423 -11.73 7.87 12.02
N GLY A 424 -11.67 6.63 12.53
CA GLY A 424 -11.98 5.45 11.75
C GLY A 424 -12.83 4.46 12.52
N TRP A 425 -13.58 3.62 11.77
CA TRP A 425 -14.38 2.53 12.31
C TRP A 425 -14.58 1.44 11.26
N GLY A 426 -15.00 0.27 11.67
CA GLY A 426 -15.37 -0.81 10.77
C GLY A 426 -16.52 -1.64 11.32
N SER A 427 -17.01 -2.55 10.49
CA SER A 427 -17.99 -3.57 10.86
C SER A 427 -17.79 -4.82 10.02
N VAL A 428 -18.08 -5.97 10.60
CA VAL A 428 -18.05 -7.27 9.93
C VAL A 428 -19.39 -7.97 10.13
N SER A 429 -19.88 -8.63 9.08
CA SER A 429 -21.00 -9.59 9.13
C SER A 429 -20.56 -10.89 8.49
N GLU A 430 -20.96 -12.00 9.09
CA GLU A 430 -20.54 -13.34 8.71
C GLU A 430 -21.74 -14.29 8.71
N GLU A 431 -21.75 -15.20 7.76
CA GLU A 431 -22.70 -16.30 7.70
C GLU A 431 -21.94 -17.59 7.37
N ASP A 432 -22.12 -18.61 8.20
CA ASP A 432 -21.59 -19.93 7.96
C ASP A 432 -22.67 -20.83 7.37
N SER A 433 -22.41 -21.43 6.21
CA SER A 433 -23.18 -22.58 5.82
C SER A 433 -22.76 -23.78 6.67
N GLN A 434 -23.68 -24.68 6.97
CA GLN A 434 -23.41 -25.86 7.81
C GLN A 434 -22.14 -26.59 7.34
N VAL A 435 -21.10 -26.52 8.13
CA VAL A 435 -19.91 -27.35 7.96
C VAL A 435 -20.27 -28.74 8.50
N ALA A 436 -19.93 -29.81 7.79
CA ALA A 436 -20.11 -31.16 8.33
C ALA A 436 -19.43 -31.28 9.70
N GLU A 437 -20.09 -31.81 10.70
CA GLU A 437 -19.58 -31.95 12.08
C GLU A 437 -18.19 -32.58 12.11
N ASP A 438 -17.94 -33.57 11.24
CA ASP A 438 -16.65 -34.26 11.12
C ASP A 438 -15.50 -33.37 10.65
N ALA A 439 -15.77 -32.42 9.73
CA ALA A 439 -14.76 -31.47 9.26
C ALA A 439 -14.32 -30.50 10.36
N GLY A 440 -15.27 -30.03 11.15
CA GLY A 440 -14.97 -29.16 12.31
C GLY A 440 -14.13 -29.85 13.37
N ALA A 441 -14.32 -31.15 13.61
CA ALA A 441 -13.58 -31.94 14.58
C ALA A 441 -12.12 -32.16 14.17
N GLN A 442 -11.85 -32.43 12.90
CA GLN A 442 -10.48 -32.62 12.39
C GLN A 442 -9.62 -31.35 12.50
N LEU A 443 -10.23 -30.19 12.47
CA LEU A 443 -9.55 -28.91 12.49
C LEU A 443 -9.50 -28.25 13.89
N ALA A 444 -10.29 -28.76 14.83
CA ALA A 444 -10.37 -28.23 16.17
C ALA A 444 -9.01 -28.01 16.88
N PRO A 445 -8.01 -28.92 16.76
CA PRO A 445 -6.69 -28.74 17.36
C PRO A 445 -5.90 -27.55 16.79
N TYR A 446 -6.23 -27.11 15.58
CA TYR A 446 -5.48 -26.11 14.84
C TYR A 446 -6.28 -24.82 14.63
N ARG A 447 -7.27 -24.57 15.49
CA ARG A 447 -8.05 -23.33 15.39
C ARG A 447 -7.18 -22.11 15.65
N LEU A 448 -7.03 -21.28 14.63
CA LEU A 448 -6.34 -19.99 14.70
C LEU A 448 -7.33 -18.86 15.02
N GLN A 449 -8.40 -19.18 15.73
CA GLN A 449 -9.49 -18.25 16.06
C GLN A 449 -8.98 -16.98 16.76
N GLU A 450 -7.95 -17.13 17.60
CA GLU A 450 -7.36 -15.97 18.30
C GLU A 450 -6.77 -14.94 17.33
N TRP A 451 -6.07 -15.41 16.29
CA TRP A 451 -5.47 -14.52 15.29
C TRP A 451 -6.52 -13.88 14.38
N TYR A 452 -7.56 -14.62 14.04
CA TYR A 452 -8.69 -14.12 13.32
C TYR A 452 -9.43 -13.05 14.15
N ASP A 453 -9.71 -13.33 15.42
CA ASP A 453 -10.37 -12.39 16.35
C ASP A 453 -9.56 -11.10 16.54
N LEU A 454 -8.23 -11.20 16.67
CA LEU A 454 -7.33 -10.05 16.74
C LEU A 454 -7.40 -9.20 15.47
N GLN A 455 -7.40 -9.86 14.31
CA GLN A 455 -7.48 -9.16 13.02
C GLN A 455 -8.82 -8.46 12.85
N MET A 456 -9.93 -9.14 13.17
CA MET A 456 -11.27 -8.55 13.08
C MET A 456 -11.47 -7.42 14.07
N GLU A 457 -10.97 -7.54 15.31
CA GLU A 457 -11.03 -6.44 16.27
C GLU A 457 -10.23 -5.23 15.76
N TYR A 458 -9.02 -5.42 15.23
CA TYR A 458 -8.23 -4.33 14.64
C TYR A 458 -8.97 -3.64 13.48
N ASP A 459 -9.57 -4.42 12.58
CA ASP A 459 -10.25 -3.90 11.40
C ASP A 459 -11.56 -3.18 11.72
N THR A 460 -12.27 -3.60 12.78
CA THR A 460 -13.59 -3.06 13.15
C THR A 460 -13.55 -2.05 14.30
N ALA A 461 -12.47 -2.00 15.09
CA ALA A 461 -12.33 -1.07 16.20
C ALA A 461 -12.53 0.39 15.78
N ARG A 462 -13.27 1.12 16.60
CA ARG A 462 -13.29 2.59 16.52
C ARG A 462 -11.92 3.11 16.90
N ARG A 463 -11.42 4.09 16.16
CA ARG A 463 -10.09 4.64 16.38
C ARG A 463 -10.04 6.13 16.11
N ILE A 464 -9.21 6.83 16.87
CA ILE A 464 -8.87 8.23 16.67
C ILE A 464 -7.36 8.35 16.54
N GLY A 465 -6.90 9.30 15.75
CA GLY A 465 -5.48 9.60 15.66
C GLY A 465 -5.21 11.06 15.41
N ALA A 466 -3.98 11.45 15.67
CA ALA A 466 -3.48 12.79 15.39
C ALA A 466 -2.09 12.71 14.78
N GLY A 467 -1.83 13.56 13.81
CA GLY A 467 -0.54 13.74 13.18
C GLY A 467 -0.03 15.16 13.34
N LEU A 468 1.27 15.30 13.53
CA LEU A 468 1.96 16.59 13.57
C LEU A 468 3.24 16.51 12.76
N SER A 469 3.53 17.52 11.94
CA SER A 469 4.83 17.60 11.27
C SER A 469 5.34 19.01 11.19
N VAL A 470 6.67 19.14 11.24
CA VAL A 470 7.41 20.39 11.11
C VAL A 470 8.44 20.18 10.02
N LYS A 471 8.46 21.08 9.02
CA LYS A 471 9.52 21.15 8.01
C LYS A 471 10.17 22.50 8.09
N TYR A 472 11.50 22.52 8.06
CA TYR A 472 12.31 23.72 8.09
C TYR A 472 13.25 23.75 6.87
N ASP A 473 13.05 24.75 6.02
CA ASP A 473 13.90 25.03 4.86
C ASP A 473 15.04 25.94 5.32
N PHE A 474 16.27 25.41 5.47
CA PHE A 474 17.37 26.10 6.13
C PHE A 474 18.44 26.66 5.18
N TRP A 475 18.58 26.11 3.96
CA TRP A 475 19.57 26.60 3.01
C TRP A 475 19.23 26.18 1.57
N LYS A 476 19.03 27.16 0.65
CA LYS A 476 18.94 26.99 -0.81
C LYS A 476 18.29 25.68 -1.29
N GLY A 477 17.10 25.37 -0.81
CA GLY A 477 16.37 24.13 -1.16
C GLY A 477 16.64 22.95 -0.24
N MET A 478 17.58 23.04 0.71
CA MET A 478 17.75 22.00 1.74
C MET A 478 16.72 22.18 2.87
N TYR A 479 16.17 21.07 3.32
CA TYR A 479 15.20 21.06 4.42
C TYR A 479 15.44 19.90 5.37
N VAL A 480 14.93 20.06 6.58
CA VAL A 480 14.74 18.99 7.55
C VAL A 480 13.25 18.87 7.86
N LYS A 481 12.75 17.67 8.03
CA LYS A 481 11.34 17.41 8.38
C LYS A 481 11.30 16.42 9.53
N ALA A 482 10.53 16.74 10.57
CA ALA A 482 10.18 15.84 11.65
C ALA A 482 8.66 15.63 11.63
N ALA A 483 8.20 14.41 11.83
CA ALA A 483 6.79 14.07 11.88
C ALA A 483 6.54 13.03 12.97
N GLY A 484 5.39 13.15 13.63
CA GLY A 484 4.88 12.19 14.60
C GLY A 484 3.41 11.90 14.31
N ARG A 485 2.99 10.67 14.56
CA ARG A 485 1.59 10.24 14.50
C ARG A 485 1.27 9.40 15.72
N TRP A 486 0.10 9.59 16.25
CA TRP A 486 -0.48 8.78 17.30
C TRP A 486 -1.83 8.25 16.84
N LEU A 487 -2.15 7.02 17.18
CA LEU A 487 -3.42 6.34 16.90
C LEU A 487 -3.87 5.61 18.17
N HIS A 488 -5.15 5.72 18.50
CA HIS A 488 -5.76 5.06 19.67
C HIS A 488 -7.03 4.31 19.26
N GLY A 489 -7.10 3.04 19.62
CA GLY A 489 -8.29 2.20 19.43
C GLY A 489 -9.16 2.14 20.69
N PHE A 490 -10.47 2.12 20.50
CA PHE A 490 -11.45 2.08 21.57
C PHE A 490 -12.13 0.71 21.70
N ASP A 491 -12.59 0.40 22.92
CA ASP A 491 -13.42 -0.76 23.23
C ASP A 491 -12.76 -2.12 22.88
N LEU A 492 -11.45 -2.21 23.03
CA LEU A 492 -10.65 -3.38 22.69
C LEU A 492 -10.80 -4.48 23.75
N ARG A 493 -10.85 -5.74 23.30
CA ARG A 493 -10.98 -6.94 24.16
C ARG A 493 -9.89 -7.97 23.90
N LYS A 494 -9.38 -8.05 22.68
CA LYS A 494 -8.40 -9.05 22.20
C LYS A 494 -7.01 -8.43 21.99
N LEU A 495 -6.95 -7.21 21.49
CA LEU A 495 -5.71 -6.48 21.31
C LEU A 495 -5.10 -6.11 22.67
N THR A 496 -3.78 -6.33 22.79
CA THR A 496 -3.04 -6.13 24.05
C THR A 496 -2.71 -4.67 24.34
N GLY A 497 -2.82 -3.78 23.35
CA GLY A 497 -2.55 -2.35 23.47
C GLY A 497 -3.48 -1.52 22.63
N ALA A 498 -3.87 -0.35 23.17
CA ALA A 498 -4.79 0.57 22.51
C ALA A 498 -4.09 1.63 21.65
N ASP A 499 -2.81 1.84 21.85
CA ASP A 499 -2.06 2.94 21.24
C ASP A 499 -1.04 2.42 20.22
N ARG A 500 -0.80 3.26 19.20
CA ARG A 500 0.30 3.13 18.25
C ARG A 500 0.90 4.50 17.98
N MET A 501 2.24 4.57 17.96
CA MET A 501 2.99 5.79 17.73
C MET A 501 3.99 5.59 16.60
N GLU A 502 4.11 6.59 15.75
CA GLU A 502 5.11 6.65 14.68
C GLU A 502 5.89 7.96 14.79
N ALA A 503 7.20 7.90 14.65
CA ALA A 503 8.08 9.06 14.54
C ALA A 503 8.93 8.94 13.28
N LYS A 504 9.07 10.04 12.54
CA LYS A 504 9.86 10.10 11.30
C LYS A 504 10.70 11.35 11.27
N LEU A 505 11.97 11.21 10.85
CA LEU A 505 12.88 12.29 10.55
C LEU A 505 13.34 12.18 9.10
N ALA A 506 13.43 13.30 8.40
CA ALA A 506 13.94 13.35 7.04
C ALA A 506 14.81 14.59 6.82
N ILE A 507 15.80 14.45 5.95
CA ILE A 507 16.59 15.53 5.39
C ILE A 507 16.50 15.44 3.87
N GLY A 508 16.29 16.57 3.21
CA GLY A 508 16.11 16.58 1.77
C GLY A 508 16.62 17.84 1.10
N TYR A 509 16.65 17.77 -0.21
CA TYR A 509 17.03 18.86 -1.11
C TYR A 509 16.05 18.95 -2.27
N GLN A 510 15.56 20.15 -2.56
CA GLN A 510 14.69 20.46 -3.69
C GLN A 510 15.43 21.34 -4.70
N PHE A 511 15.33 21.03 -6.00
CA PHE A 511 16.03 21.73 -7.07
C PHE A 511 15.27 21.76 -8.40
#